data_9cd50bf3f60f84921e5c515d422cca43
#
_entry.id   9cd50bf3f60f84921e5c515d422cca43
#
_cell.length_a   1.000
_cell.length_b   1.000
_cell.length_c   1.000
_cell.angle_alpha   90.00
_cell.angle_beta   90.00
_cell.angle_gamma   90.00
#
_symmetry.space_group_name_H-M   'P 1'
#
loop_
_entity.id
_entity.type
_entity.pdbx_description
1 polymer ?
#
loop_
_entity_poly.entity_id
_entity_poly.type
_entity_poly.pdbx_seq_one_letter_code
_entity_poly.pdbx_strand_id
1 'polypeptide(L)'
;TAAYAMDVGGIQRTIQLWIHGDSTNATIQFEGDGSYSMEYTDEDGNTQQRAGGGVTFGADGKEIPLSEEEIMEHLMMPEVEYEEDGSVWVYWLDQKVDITDKFEDDLCYVKLVRGDETMYVTVKYRNGYAISPHKYAEPDSWGCE
;
A
#
# COMPACT_ATOMS: atom_id res chain seq x y z
N THR A 1 -1.17 -28.44 5.93
CA THR A 1 -0.93 -29.54 5.03
C THR A 1 0.56 -29.78 4.84
N ALA A 2 0.88 -30.86 4.17
CA ALA A 2 2.28 -31.20 3.93
C ALA A 2 3.01 -30.12 3.13
N ALA A 3 2.30 -29.41 2.26
CA ALA A 3 2.91 -28.37 1.45
C ALA A 3 3.52 -27.24 2.29
N TYR A 4 2.87 -26.91 3.39
CA TYR A 4 3.41 -25.87 4.27
C TYR A 4 4.69 -26.30 4.94
N ALA A 5 4.73 -27.54 5.35
CA ALA A 5 5.92 -28.04 6.02
C ALA A 5 7.14 -28.04 5.10
N MET A 6 6.89 -28.11 3.80
CA MET A 6 7.95 -28.13 2.81
C MET A 6 8.39 -26.74 2.35
N ASP A 7 7.65 -25.73 2.75
CA ASP A 7 7.90 -24.36 2.30
C ASP A 7 8.97 -23.72 3.19
N VAL A 8 10.21 -23.97 2.84
CA VAL A 8 11.35 -23.53 3.63
C VAL A 8 11.56 -22.02 3.41
N GLY A 9 11.49 -21.26 4.49
CA GLY A 9 11.76 -19.84 4.45
C GLY A 9 10.59 -18.97 4.04
N GLY A 10 9.42 -19.56 3.85
CA GLY A 10 8.28 -18.74 3.45
C GLY A 10 6.95 -19.38 3.72
N ILE A 11 5.92 -18.56 3.74
CA ILE A 11 4.54 -18.98 3.88
C ILE A 11 3.75 -18.40 2.70
N GLN A 12 3.01 -19.29 2.03
CA GLN A 12 2.21 -18.88 0.89
C GLN A 12 0.73 -18.81 1.29
N ARG A 13 0.06 -17.73 0.89
CA ARG A 13 -1.34 -17.51 1.20
C ARG A 13 -2.07 -16.91 0.02
N THR A 14 -3.38 -17.14 -0.05
CA THR A 14 -4.23 -16.45 -0.99
C THR A 14 -4.89 -15.29 -0.23
N ILE A 15 -4.77 -14.11 -0.78
CA ILE A 15 -5.32 -12.91 -0.16
C ILE A 15 -6.17 -12.15 -1.17
N GLN A 16 -7.01 -11.28 -0.67
CA GLN A 16 -7.79 -10.38 -1.50
C GLN A 16 -7.07 -9.05 -1.56
N LEU A 17 -6.81 -8.57 -2.77
CA LEU A 17 -6.23 -7.26 -3.00
C LEU A 17 -7.23 -6.36 -3.70
N TRP A 18 -7.02 -5.07 -3.57
CA TRP A 18 -7.77 -4.08 -4.33
C TRP A 18 -6.79 -3.37 -5.26
N ILE A 19 -7.07 -3.48 -6.56
CA ILE A 19 -6.28 -2.83 -7.60
C ILE A 19 -7.18 -1.79 -8.24
N HIS A 20 -6.85 -0.52 -8.05
CA HIS A 20 -7.64 0.60 -8.58
C HIS A 20 -9.13 0.51 -8.23
N GLY A 21 -9.43 0.08 -7.01
CA GLY A 21 -10.79 -0.01 -6.52
C GLY A 21 -11.48 -1.33 -6.76
N ASP A 22 -10.90 -2.22 -7.57
CA ASP A 22 -11.46 -3.52 -7.86
C ASP A 22 -10.76 -4.62 -7.08
N SER A 23 -11.53 -5.52 -6.49
CA SER A 23 -10.94 -6.61 -5.73
C SER A 23 -10.48 -7.72 -6.65
N THR A 24 -9.38 -8.35 -6.29
CA THR A 24 -8.86 -9.50 -6.98
C THR A 24 -8.18 -10.42 -5.98
N ASN A 25 -8.10 -11.69 -6.31
CA ASN A 25 -7.38 -12.65 -5.47
C ASN A 25 -5.93 -12.71 -5.92
N ALA A 26 -5.03 -12.74 -4.95
CA ALA A 26 -3.62 -12.83 -5.20
C ALA A 26 -3.01 -13.92 -4.33
N THR A 27 -1.96 -14.53 -4.84
CA THR A 27 -1.15 -15.46 -4.06
C THR A 27 0.07 -14.69 -3.60
N ILE A 28 0.27 -14.61 -2.29
CA ILE A 28 1.42 -13.93 -1.71
C ILE A 28 2.30 -14.94 -1.00
N GLN A 29 3.60 -14.80 -1.17
CA GLN A 29 4.59 -15.63 -0.49
C GLN A 29 5.46 -14.72 0.38
N PHE A 30 5.51 -15.03 1.67
CA PHE A 30 6.34 -14.32 2.64
C PHE A 30 7.65 -15.07 2.79
N GLU A 31 8.75 -14.38 2.58
CA GLU A 31 10.07 -15.04 2.55
C GLU A 31 10.72 -15.22 3.93
N GLY A 32 10.14 -14.58 4.95
CA GLY A 32 10.67 -14.71 6.32
C GLY A 32 11.77 -13.73 6.66
N ASP A 33 12.25 -12.98 5.69
CA ASP A 33 13.29 -11.96 5.88
C ASP A 33 12.76 -10.54 5.72
N GLY A 34 11.43 -10.37 5.74
CA GLY A 34 10.80 -9.08 5.56
C GLY A 34 10.40 -8.81 4.13
N SER A 35 10.74 -9.69 3.21
CA SER A 35 10.35 -9.52 1.81
C SER A 35 9.17 -10.43 1.46
N TYR A 36 8.52 -10.11 0.36
CA TYR A 36 7.42 -10.91 -0.16
C TYR A 36 7.40 -10.84 -1.67
N SER A 37 6.74 -11.83 -2.26
CA SER A 37 6.39 -11.80 -3.68
C SER A 37 4.92 -12.15 -3.79
N MET A 38 4.24 -11.60 -4.80
CA MET A 38 2.86 -11.95 -5.02
C MET A 38 2.53 -11.95 -6.50
N GLU A 39 1.47 -12.69 -6.82
CA GLU A 39 1.03 -12.90 -8.18
C GLU A 39 -0.48 -12.79 -8.23
N TYR A 40 -0.99 -12.09 -9.22
CA TYR A 40 -2.44 -11.96 -9.42
C TYR A 40 -2.73 -11.85 -10.91
N THR A 41 -3.98 -12.09 -11.28
CA THR A 41 -4.42 -11.97 -12.67
C THR A 41 -5.21 -10.67 -12.80
N ASP A 42 -4.84 -9.84 -13.78
CA ASP A 42 -5.51 -8.57 -14.01
C ASP A 42 -6.79 -8.72 -14.83
N GLU A 43 -7.43 -7.60 -15.15
CA GLU A 43 -8.69 -7.58 -15.89
C GLU A 43 -8.58 -8.19 -17.27
N ASP A 44 -7.43 -8.11 -17.88
CA ASP A 44 -7.19 -8.62 -19.22
C ASP A 44 -6.80 -10.10 -19.23
N GLY A 45 -6.75 -10.72 -18.06
CA GLY A 45 -6.37 -12.12 -17.94
C GLY A 45 -4.87 -12.34 -17.90
N ASN A 46 -4.08 -11.28 -17.80
CA ASN A 46 -2.64 -11.38 -17.71
C ASN A 46 -2.18 -11.55 -16.27
N THR A 47 -1.18 -12.39 -16.08
CA THR A 47 -0.60 -12.59 -14.76
C THR A 47 0.37 -11.47 -14.45
N GLN A 48 0.17 -10.83 -13.32
CA GLN A 48 1.03 -9.75 -12.84
C GLN A 48 1.77 -10.22 -11.61
N GLN A 49 2.99 -9.75 -11.45
CA GLN A 49 3.80 -10.08 -10.29
C GLN A 49 4.28 -8.80 -9.62
N ARG A 50 4.31 -8.85 -8.30
CA ARG A 50 4.85 -7.76 -7.49
C ARG A 50 5.75 -8.35 -6.43
N ALA A 51 6.76 -7.60 -6.05
CA ALA A 51 7.62 -7.98 -4.96
C ALA A 51 7.94 -6.73 -4.14
N GLY A 52 8.21 -6.92 -2.88
CA GLY A 52 8.53 -5.80 -2.01
C GLY A 52 8.98 -6.31 -0.66
N GLY A 53 8.91 -5.44 0.33
CA GLY A 53 9.29 -5.77 1.67
C GLY A 53 10.15 -4.69 2.29
N GLY A 54 10.72 -5.00 3.41
CA GLY A 54 11.57 -4.07 4.09
C GLY A 54 11.92 -4.54 5.48
N VAL A 55 12.46 -3.62 6.26
CA VAL A 55 12.83 -3.87 7.64
C VAL A 55 12.40 -2.69 8.49
N THR A 56 12.24 -2.93 9.76
CA THR A 56 12.12 -1.85 10.74
C THR A 56 13.39 -1.86 11.58
N PHE A 57 13.52 -0.88 12.44
CA PHE A 57 14.68 -0.80 13.32
C PHE A 57 14.22 -0.89 14.77
N GLY A 58 14.87 -1.77 15.54
CA GLY A 58 14.60 -1.87 16.96
C GLY A 58 15.24 -0.73 17.74
N ALA A 59 14.99 -0.71 19.04
CA ALA A 59 15.53 0.30 19.92
C ALA A 59 17.07 0.32 19.93
N ASP A 60 17.68 -0.80 19.62
CA ASP A 60 19.13 -0.94 19.55
C ASP A 60 19.71 -0.60 18.17
N GLY A 61 18.86 -0.17 17.23
CA GLY A 61 19.29 0.18 15.89
C GLY A 61 19.47 -1.00 14.95
N LYS A 62 19.17 -2.21 15.38
CA LYS A 62 19.28 -3.37 14.52
C LYS A 62 18.09 -3.53 13.62
N GLU A 63 18.32 -4.05 12.42
CA GLU A 63 17.26 -4.30 11.47
C GLU A 63 16.39 -5.47 11.92
N ILE A 64 15.09 -5.29 11.83
CA ILE A 64 14.10 -6.32 12.14
C ILE A 64 13.27 -6.53 10.89
N PRO A 65 13.21 -7.75 10.35
CA PRO A 65 12.39 -8.02 9.18
C PRO A 65 10.92 -7.70 9.46
N LEU A 66 10.21 -7.18 8.45
CA LEU A 66 8.78 -6.94 8.59
C LEU A 66 8.05 -8.26 8.80
N SER A 67 7.10 -8.26 9.71
CA SER A 67 6.24 -9.42 9.93
C SER A 67 5.19 -9.51 8.83
N GLU A 68 4.52 -10.66 8.74
CA GLU A 68 3.42 -10.82 7.79
C GLU A 68 2.34 -9.78 8.02
N GLU A 69 2.01 -9.50 9.28
CA GLU A 69 0.99 -8.52 9.62
C GLU A 69 1.37 -7.12 9.14
N GLU A 70 2.63 -6.75 9.32
CA GLU A 70 3.12 -5.45 8.88
C GLU A 70 3.10 -5.32 7.36
N ILE A 71 3.47 -6.39 6.66
CA ILE A 71 3.41 -6.40 5.20
C ILE A 71 1.96 -6.26 4.74
N MET A 72 1.03 -6.98 5.36
CA MET A 72 -0.39 -6.89 5.00
C MET A 72 -0.95 -5.50 5.27
N GLU A 73 -0.53 -4.86 6.35
CA GLU A 73 -0.94 -3.49 6.63
C GLU A 73 -0.47 -2.53 5.54
N HIS A 74 0.77 -2.69 5.08
CA HIS A 74 1.28 -1.86 3.99
C HIS A 74 0.48 -2.05 2.71
N LEU A 75 0.10 -3.28 2.40
CA LEU A 75 -0.68 -3.57 1.20
C LEU A 75 -2.09 -3.01 1.26
N MET A 76 -2.60 -2.76 2.45
CA MET A 76 -3.96 -2.24 2.66
C MET A 76 -4.02 -0.73 2.88
N MET A 77 -2.88 -0.05 2.80
CA MET A 77 -2.84 1.40 3.00
C MET A 77 -3.26 2.14 1.73
N PRO A 78 -3.77 3.37 1.86
CA PRO A 78 -4.07 4.18 0.68
C PRO A 78 -2.85 4.43 -0.19
N GLU A 79 -3.08 4.54 -1.48
CA GLU A 79 -2.04 4.81 -2.47
C GLU A 79 -2.43 6.01 -3.33
N VAL A 80 -1.42 6.72 -3.81
CA VAL A 80 -1.61 7.83 -4.76
C VAL A 80 -0.95 7.44 -6.07
N GLU A 81 -1.69 7.50 -7.16
CA GLU A 81 -1.16 7.16 -8.48
C GLU A 81 -1.37 8.30 -9.46
N TYR A 82 -0.35 8.50 -10.31
CA TYR A 82 -0.38 9.50 -11.38
C TYR A 82 -0.54 8.72 -12.69
N GLU A 83 -1.67 8.95 -13.37
CA GLU A 83 -1.99 8.24 -14.58
C GLU A 83 -1.34 8.88 -15.82
N GLU A 84 -1.29 8.13 -16.92
CA GLU A 84 -0.70 8.62 -18.14
C GLU A 84 -1.42 9.83 -18.73
N ASP A 85 -2.71 9.94 -18.48
CA ASP A 85 -3.51 11.07 -18.97
C ASP A 85 -3.36 12.33 -18.12
N GLY A 86 -2.50 12.29 -17.12
CA GLY A 86 -2.27 13.42 -16.23
C GLY A 86 -3.17 13.46 -15.02
N SER A 87 -4.11 12.53 -14.90
CA SER A 87 -4.97 12.50 -13.73
C SER A 87 -4.25 11.91 -12.52
N VAL A 88 -4.71 12.31 -11.34
CA VAL A 88 -4.15 11.85 -10.07
C VAL A 88 -5.27 11.26 -9.25
N TRP A 89 -5.04 10.07 -8.74
CA TRP A 89 -6.05 9.31 -8.01
C TRP A 89 -5.52 8.82 -6.69
N VAL A 90 -6.41 8.76 -5.70
CA VAL A 90 -6.14 8.12 -4.42
C VAL A 90 -6.97 6.84 -4.37
N TYR A 91 -6.31 5.73 -4.10
CA TYR A 91 -6.97 4.41 -4.02
C TYR A 91 -6.84 3.88 -2.60
N TRP A 92 -7.94 3.43 -2.03
CA TRP A 92 -7.95 2.77 -0.75
C TRP A 92 -8.99 1.66 -0.76
N LEU A 93 -8.52 0.41 -0.82
CA LEU A 93 -9.38 -0.76 -0.90
C LEU A 93 -10.37 -0.60 -2.07
N ASP A 94 -11.68 -0.61 -1.81
CA ASP A 94 -12.69 -0.45 -2.86
C ASP A 94 -12.98 1.00 -3.22
N GLN A 95 -12.28 1.94 -2.62
CA GLN A 95 -12.50 3.37 -2.87
C GLN A 95 -11.48 3.95 -3.81
N LYS A 96 -11.93 4.87 -4.65
CA LYS A 96 -11.05 5.63 -5.52
C LYS A 96 -11.56 7.06 -5.61
N VAL A 97 -10.65 8.00 -5.52
CA VAL A 97 -10.98 9.43 -5.52
C VAL A 97 -10.10 10.13 -6.53
N ASP A 98 -10.72 10.83 -7.47
CA ASP A 98 -10.01 11.64 -8.45
C ASP A 98 -9.68 12.98 -7.80
N ILE A 99 -8.39 13.26 -7.66
CA ILE A 99 -7.93 14.50 -7.03
C ILE A 99 -7.20 15.40 -8.02
N THR A 100 -7.35 15.15 -9.31
CA THR A 100 -6.64 15.88 -10.36
C THR A 100 -6.74 17.40 -10.21
N ASP A 101 -7.95 17.89 -9.94
CA ASP A 101 -8.22 19.33 -9.84
C ASP A 101 -8.36 19.81 -8.39
N LYS A 102 -7.90 19.02 -7.44
CA LYS A 102 -8.09 19.31 -6.01
C LYS A 102 -6.86 19.87 -5.31
N PHE A 103 -5.78 20.08 -6.04
CA PHE A 103 -4.55 20.62 -5.46
C PHE A 103 -4.63 22.15 -5.34
N GLU A 104 -4.21 22.64 -4.18
CA GLU A 104 -4.02 24.06 -3.93
C GLU A 104 -2.58 24.23 -3.42
N ASP A 105 -1.78 25.04 -4.10
CA ASP A 105 -0.36 25.22 -3.77
C ASP A 105 0.38 23.88 -3.71
N ASP A 106 0.04 22.98 -4.66
CA ASP A 106 0.60 21.63 -4.77
C ASP A 106 0.25 20.71 -3.61
N LEU A 107 -0.76 21.05 -2.83
CA LEU A 107 -1.24 20.24 -1.71
C LEU A 107 -2.69 19.83 -1.92
N CYS A 108 -2.99 18.62 -1.51
CA CYS A 108 -4.34 18.09 -1.52
C CYS A 108 -4.59 17.31 -0.24
N TYR A 109 -5.71 17.58 0.41
CA TYR A 109 -6.10 16.88 1.63
C TYR A 109 -7.30 16.00 1.34
N VAL A 110 -7.15 14.70 1.57
CA VAL A 110 -8.20 13.73 1.26
C VAL A 110 -8.58 12.98 2.54
N LYS A 111 -9.87 12.96 2.83
CA LYS A 111 -10.38 12.18 3.95
C LYS A 111 -11.10 10.97 3.42
N LEU A 112 -10.64 9.80 3.78
CA LEU A 112 -11.23 8.53 3.35
C LEU A 112 -11.93 7.88 4.54
N VAL A 113 -13.19 7.51 4.35
CA VAL A 113 -13.98 6.88 5.41
C VAL A 113 -14.49 5.53 4.92
N ARG A 114 -14.29 4.50 5.71
CA ARG A 114 -14.75 3.16 5.41
C ARG A 114 -15.21 2.50 6.70
N GLY A 115 -16.53 2.49 6.92
CA GLY A 115 -17.09 2.00 8.16
C GLY A 115 -16.62 2.87 9.32
N ASP A 116 -15.97 2.26 10.29
CA ASP A 116 -15.45 2.98 11.46
C ASP A 116 -14.03 3.49 11.26
N GLU A 117 -13.45 3.22 10.11
CA GLU A 117 -12.09 3.64 9.82
C GLU A 117 -12.07 4.95 9.05
N THR A 118 -11.16 5.83 9.41
CA THR A 118 -10.94 7.08 8.71
C THR A 118 -9.45 7.24 8.47
N MET A 119 -9.09 7.60 7.23
CA MET A 119 -7.72 7.87 6.87
C MET A 119 -7.62 9.28 6.31
N TYR A 120 -6.68 10.03 6.83
CA TYR A 120 -6.39 11.39 6.37
C TYR A 120 -5.14 11.34 5.51
N VAL A 121 -5.29 11.67 4.24
CA VAL A 121 -4.17 11.62 3.28
C VAL A 121 -3.81 13.04 2.89
N THR A 122 -2.55 13.39 3.06
CA THR A 122 -2.01 14.68 2.61
C THR A 122 -1.09 14.39 1.44
N VAL A 123 -1.39 14.94 0.28
CA VAL A 123 -0.63 14.68 -0.95
C VAL A 123 0.10 15.93 -1.38
N LYS A 124 1.41 15.81 -1.61
CA LYS A 124 2.20 16.86 -2.26
C LYS A 124 2.34 16.47 -3.73
N TYR A 125 1.96 17.35 -4.62
CA TYR A 125 1.94 17.02 -6.05
C TYR A 125 3.33 16.55 -6.52
N ARG A 126 3.39 15.29 -6.95
CA ARG A 126 4.62 14.60 -7.40
C ARG A 126 5.76 14.61 -6.38
N ASN A 127 5.43 14.78 -5.11
CA ASN A 127 6.44 14.87 -4.05
C ASN A 127 6.05 14.07 -2.80
N GLY A 128 5.26 13.02 -3.01
CA GLY A 128 4.92 12.10 -1.94
C GLY A 128 3.58 12.37 -1.28
N TYR A 129 3.28 11.56 -0.29
CA TYR A 129 2.06 11.72 0.48
C TYR A 129 2.25 11.12 1.87
N ALA A 130 1.42 11.55 2.80
CA ALA A 130 1.43 11.05 4.17
C ALA A 130 0.03 10.64 4.58
N ILE A 131 -0.07 9.62 5.42
CA ILE A 131 -1.33 9.03 5.85
C ILE A 131 -1.36 9.01 7.37
N SER A 132 -2.50 9.39 7.94
CA SER A 132 -2.69 9.34 9.38
C SER A 132 -4.14 8.97 9.69
N PRO A 133 -4.38 8.16 10.72
CA PRO A 133 -5.75 7.83 11.12
C PRO A 133 -6.41 8.90 11.98
N HIS A 134 -5.68 9.92 12.41
CA HIS A 134 -6.20 10.91 13.37
C HIS A 134 -6.38 12.30 12.82
N LYS A 135 -5.47 12.76 11.98
CA LYS A 135 -5.51 14.11 11.42
C LYS A 135 -4.61 14.18 10.19
N TYR A 136 -4.78 15.25 9.42
CA TYR A 136 -3.88 15.47 8.30
C TYR A 136 -2.47 15.78 8.81
N ALA A 137 -1.48 15.13 8.21
CA ALA A 137 -0.09 15.40 8.52
C ALA A 137 0.27 16.80 8.04
N GLU A 138 1.08 17.51 8.82
CA GLU A 138 1.55 18.83 8.43
C GLU A 138 2.54 18.68 7.28
N PRO A 139 2.36 19.44 6.20
CA PRO A 139 3.23 19.30 5.02
C PRO A 139 4.72 19.46 5.28
N ASP A 140 5.08 20.22 6.30
CA ASP A 140 6.48 20.45 6.64
C ASP A 140 7.13 19.32 7.44
N SER A 141 6.33 18.38 7.91
CA SER A 141 6.84 17.30 8.78
C SER A 141 7.38 16.10 8.01
N TRP A 142 7.23 16.07 6.69
CA TRP A 142 7.60 14.92 5.86
C TRP A 142 7.85 15.32 4.43
N GLY A 143 8.38 14.38 3.67
CA GLY A 143 8.60 14.56 2.25
C GLY A 143 9.96 15.16 1.93
N CYS A 144 10.25 15.24 0.65
CA CYS A 144 11.49 15.80 0.16
C CYS A 144 11.23 17.18 -0.42
N GLU A 145 12.13 18.03 -0.17
CA GLU A 145 12.06 19.37 -0.74
C GLU A 145 12.63 19.42 -2.15
#